data_f1f1bcf42cf671afc482671a317bbe1f
#
_entry.id   f1f1bcf42cf671afc482671a317bbe1f
#
_cell.length_a   1.000
_cell.length_b   1.000
_cell.length_c   1.000
_cell.angle_alpha   90.00
_cell.angle_beta   90.00
_cell.angle_gamma   90.00
#
_symmetry.space_group_name_H-M   'P 1'
#
loop_
_entity.id
_entity.type
_entity.pdbx_description
1 polymer ?
#
loop_
_entity_poly.entity_id
_entity_poly.type
_entity_poly.pdbx_seq_one_letter_code
_entity_poly.pdbx_strand_id
1 'polypeptide(L)'
;MTEELHSIDGTFVDLSAHIKLRVAGNDRLRFLNGQITADIRKAGASNSIQACLLDAKGRLTAHASILAAPDYFLLDADPELKETLQSRLERYIIADDVSVEDVSKLWSIFHLIGKTAPASPDARWVVSARRFARPGWDIWVDALHREKMLEQLSAGSSFCDSNCAEVLRIEEGIPRWERELTNEIIPIEANLEESCIDYDKGCYVGQEVISRMKMSGQRNKKLCGLISTEHTSLTPGMRLLATPAKDKEAGWITSACHSARLSKEIALGFVKRGFNSPGTKLVAAASPDQAGEIQVEVADLPFIH
;
A
#
# COMPACT_ATOMS: atom_id res chain seq x y z
N MET A 1 3.73 18.49 28.06
CA MET A 1 4.12 18.73 26.67
C MET A 1 4.64 17.46 25.99
N THR A 2 4.17 16.27 26.40
CA THR A 2 4.69 14.97 25.95
C THR A 2 3.60 14.03 25.39
N GLU A 3 2.34 14.44 25.35
CA GLU A 3 1.23 13.60 24.81
C GLU A 3 0.79 13.97 23.38
N GLU A 4 1.17 15.13 22.84
CA GLU A 4 0.73 15.57 21.51
C GLU A 4 1.53 14.95 20.34
N LEU A 5 2.66 14.29 20.58
CA LEU A 5 3.52 13.69 19.54
C LEU A 5 3.03 12.30 19.06
N HIS A 6 1.96 11.76 19.61
CA HIS A 6 1.55 10.36 19.33
C HIS A 6 0.28 10.22 18.48
N SER A 7 -0.50 11.27 18.30
CA SER A 7 -1.71 11.20 17.48
C SER A 7 -1.43 11.72 16.07
N ILE A 8 -1.67 10.88 15.07
CA ILE A 8 -1.68 11.27 13.65
C ILE A 8 -3.09 11.61 13.15
N ASP A 9 -4.09 11.57 14.04
CA ASP A 9 -5.45 11.99 13.72
C ASP A 9 -5.46 13.49 13.38
N GLY A 10 -6.17 13.86 12.31
CA GLY A 10 -6.16 15.22 11.78
C GLY A 10 -4.96 15.52 10.90
N THR A 11 -4.18 14.52 10.52
CA THR A 11 -3.11 14.66 9.53
C THR A 11 -3.64 14.32 8.14
N PHE A 12 -3.26 15.09 7.12
CA PHE A 12 -3.64 14.77 5.75
C PHE A 12 -2.44 14.68 4.80
N VAL A 13 -2.58 13.82 3.79
CA VAL A 13 -1.58 13.56 2.75
C VAL A 13 -2.17 13.93 1.39
N ASP A 14 -1.39 14.57 0.53
CA ASP A 14 -1.76 14.84 -0.86
C ASP A 14 -1.38 13.65 -1.74
N LEU A 15 -2.40 12.98 -2.31
CA LEU A 15 -2.28 11.85 -3.22
C LEU A 15 -2.58 12.25 -4.68
N SER A 16 -2.54 13.56 -4.99
CA SER A 16 -2.90 14.05 -6.34
C SER A 16 -1.97 13.57 -7.45
N ALA A 17 -0.76 13.12 -7.11
CA ALA A 17 0.18 12.52 -8.05
C ALA A 17 -0.19 11.09 -8.49
N HIS A 18 -1.09 10.40 -7.78
CA HIS A 18 -1.55 9.07 -8.15
C HIS A 18 -2.16 9.04 -9.56
N ILE A 19 -2.03 7.91 -10.25
CA ILE A 19 -2.82 7.67 -11.46
C ILE A 19 -4.28 7.42 -11.09
N LYS A 20 -5.21 7.97 -11.87
CA LYS A 20 -6.65 7.75 -11.72
C LYS A 20 -7.21 7.24 -13.03
N LEU A 21 -7.80 6.05 -13.00
CA LEU A 21 -8.46 5.46 -14.14
C LEU A 21 -9.97 5.42 -13.91
N ARG A 22 -10.71 5.82 -14.92
CA ARG A 22 -12.18 5.65 -15.01
C ARG A 22 -12.45 4.36 -15.77
N VAL A 23 -13.26 3.47 -15.19
CA VAL A 23 -13.74 2.25 -15.83
C VAL A 23 -15.24 2.32 -15.95
N ALA A 24 -15.74 2.41 -17.17
CA ALA A 24 -17.17 2.61 -17.51
C ALA A 24 -17.65 1.53 -18.49
N GLY A 25 -18.95 1.53 -18.81
CA GLY A 25 -19.61 0.57 -19.68
C GLY A 25 -20.55 -0.38 -18.93
N ASN A 26 -21.41 -1.07 -19.68
CA ASN A 26 -22.45 -1.93 -19.11
C ASN A 26 -21.85 -3.16 -18.39
N ASP A 27 -20.71 -3.65 -18.87
CA ASP A 27 -20.03 -4.83 -18.32
C ASP A 27 -18.99 -4.49 -17.23
N ARG A 28 -18.81 -3.20 -16.86
CA ARG A 28 -17.76 -2.73 -15.94
C ARG A 28 -17.67 -3.50 -14.62
N LEU A 29 -18.83 -3.84 -14.03
CA LEU A 29 -18.88 -4.57 -12.76
C LEU A 29 -18.36 -5.99 -12.92
N ARG A 30 -18.88 -6.73 -13.91
CA ARG A 30 -18.46 -8.10 -14.20
C ARG A 30 -16.97 -8.15 -14.56
N PHE A 31 -16.56 -7.25 -15.44
CA PHE A 31 -15.17 -7.13 -15.89
C PHE A 31 -14.22 -6.88 -14.74
N LEU A 32 -14.39 -5.79 -13.96
CA LEU A 32 -13.50 -5.47 -12.85
C LEU A 32 -13.52 -6.57 -11.78
N ASN A 33 -14.68 -7.15 -11.49
CA ASN A 33 -14.72 -8.25 -10.53
C ASN A 33 -13.86 -9.45 -10.95
N GLY A 34 -13.68 -9.70 -12.25
CA GLY A 34 -12.77 -10.71 -12.79
C GLY A 34 -11.29 -10.30 -12.82
N GLN A 35 -10.97 -9.01 -12.70
CA GLN A 35 -9.60 -8.50 -12.79
C GLN A 35 -8.94 -8.26 -11.43
N ILE A 36 -9.70 -8.07 -10.37
CA ILE A 36 -9.21 -7.67 -9.04
C ILE A 36 -9.44 -8.76 -7.98
N THR A 37 -8.67 -8.74 -6.92
CA THR A 37 -8.72 -9.71 -5.82
C THR A 37 -9.85 -9.46 -4.81
N ALA A 38 -10.29 -8.22 -4.65
CA ALA A 38 -11.41 -7.85 -3.79
C ALA A 38 -12.76 -7.95 -4.51
N ASP A 39 -13.85 -8.05 -3.78
CA ASP A 39 -15.21 -7.99 -4.35
C ASP A 39 -15.59 -6.55 -4.68
N ILE A 40 -15.67 -6.23 -5.96
CA ILE A 40 -15.99 -4.88 -6.46
C ILE A 40 -17.35 -4.37 -5.97
N ARG A 41 -18.29 -5.25 -5.64
CA ARG A 41 -19.63 -4.90 -5.13
C ARG A 41 -19.58 -4.24 -3.75
N LYS A 42 -18.45 -4.38 -3.04
CA LYS A 42 -18.20 -3.73 -1.75
C LYS A 42 -17.73 -2.29 -1.89
N ALA A 43 -17.31 -1.87 -3.09
CA ALA A 43 -17.03 -0.46 -3.36
C ALA A 43 -18.33 0.34 -3.45
N GLY A 44 -18.34 1.54 -2.87
CA GLY A 44 -19.52 2.40 -2.83
C GLY A 44 -19.18 3.88 -3.05
N ALA A 45 -20.22 4.71 -3.05
CA ALA A 45 -20.06 6.17 -3.14
C ALA A 45 -19.57 6.79 -1.82
N SER A 46 -19.63 6.04 -0.71
CA SER A 46 -19.23 6.48 0.62
C SER A 46 -18.02 5.73 1.19
N ASN A 47 -17.56 4.69 0.51
CA ASN A 47 -16.40 3.89 0.93
C ASN A 47 -15.62 3.41 -0.29
N SER A 48 -14.29 3.45 -0.19
CA SER A 48 -13.39 2.78 -1.14
C SER A 48 -13.01 1.39 -0.63
N ILE A 49 -12.62 0.53 -1.57
CA ILE A 49 -11.98 -0.75 -1.28
C ILE A 49 -10.55 -0.74 -1.82
N GLN A 50 -9.68 -1.56 -1.23
CA GLN A 50 -8.36 -1.84 -1.79
C GLN A 50 -8.38 -3.19 -2.51
N ALA A 51 -7.66 -3.30 -3.61
CA ALA A 51 -7.57 -4.51 -4.38
C ALA A 51 -6.21 -4.64 -5.08
N CYS A 52 -5.81 -5.89 -5.33
CA CYS A 52 -4.67 -6.20 -6.18
C CYS A 52 -5.15 -6.64 -7.56
N LEU A 53 -4.36 -6.32 -8.59
CA LEU A 53 -4.42 -6.92 -9.90
C LEU A 53 -3.24 -7.90 -10.02
N LEU A 54 -3.50 -9.08 -10.56
CA LEU A 54 -2.51 -10.15 -10.60
C LEU A 54 -2.26 -10.64 -12.04
N ASP A 55 -1.13 -11.28 -12.23
CA ASP A 55 -0.90 -12.17 -13.37
C ASP A 55 -1.45 -13.58 -13.10
N ALA A 56 -1.39 -14.46 -14.10
CA ALA A 56 -1.83 -15.86 -13.98
C ALA A 56 -1.02 -16.69 -12.96
N LYS A 57 0.16 -16.20 -12.55
CA LYS A 57 1.01 -16.82 -11.53
C LYS A 57 0.74 -16.28 -10.12
N GLY A 58 -0.28 -15.44 -9.95
CA GLY A 58 -0.66 -14.83 -8.68
C GLY A 58 0.27 -13.69 -8.23
N ARG A 59 1.15 -13.20 -9.10
CA ARG A 59 2.04 -12.08 -8.80
C ARG A 59 1.35 -10.75 -9.05
N LEU A 60 1.71 -9.75 -8.28
CA LEU A 60 1.20 -8.39 -8.43
C LEU A 60 1.50 -7.81 -9.81
N THR A 61 0.51 -7.19 -10.42
CA THR A 61 0.68 -6.29 -11.57
C THR A 61 0.24 -4.87 -11.24
N ALA A 62 -0.57 -4.70 -10.19
CA ALA A 62 -0.91 -3.43 -9.59
C ALA A 62 -1.55 -3.61 -8.21
N HIS A 63 -1.59 -2.52 -7.44
CA HIS A 63 -2.40 -2.34 -6.23
C HIS A 63 -3.15 -1.03 -6.39
N ALA A 64 -4.45 -1.00 -6.09
CA ALA A 64 -5.28 0.18 -6.29
C ALA A 64 -6.36 0.30 -5.22
N SER A 65 -6.74 1.54 -4.93
CA SER A 65 -8.00 1.89 -4.25
C SER A 65 -9.09 2.11 -5.28
N ILE A 66 -10.30 1.69 -4.98
CA ILE A 66 -11.43 1.73 -5.91
C ILE A 66 -12.65 2.30 -5.23
N LEU A 67 -13.24 3.34 -5.82
CA LEU A 67 -14.54 3.85 -5.44
C LEU A 67 -15.58 3.60 -6.56
N ALA A 68 -16.84 3.46 -6.19
CA ALA A 68 -17.94 3.32 -7.13
C ALA A 68 -18.70 4.64 -7.26
N ALA A 69 -18.74 5.19 -8.48
CA ALA A 69 -19.71 6.21 -8.89
C ALA A 69 -20.94 5.53 -9.53
N PRO A 70 -22.05 6.25 -9.77
CA PRO A 70 -23.26 5.63 -10.32
C PRO A 70 -23.04 4.85 -11.62
N ASP A 71 -22.26 5.41 -12.56
CA ASP A 71 -22.11 4.87 -13.92
C ASP A 71 -20.70 4.37 -14.24
N TYR A 72 -19.74 4.47 -13.31
CA TYR A 72 -18.35 4.05 -13.49
C TYR A 72 -17.67 3.76 -12.17
N PHE A 73 -16.49 3.13 -12.23
CA PHE A 73 -15.56 3.02 -11.12
C PHE A 73 -14.38 3.96 -11.34
N LEU A 74 -13.84 4.50 -10.24
CA LEU A 74 -12.56 5.20 -10.24
C LEU A 74 -11.55 4.34 -9.48
N LEU A 75 -10.45 4.03 -10.15
CA LEU A 75 -9.30 3.37 -9.58
C LEU A 75 -8.23 4.42 -9.36
N ASP A 76 -7.62 4.42 -8.18
CA ASP A 76 -6.44 5.23 -7.91
C ASP A 76 -5.29 4.33 -7.44
N ALA A 77 -4.09 4.57 -7.96
CA ALA A 77 -2.91 3.75 -7.70
C ALA A 77 -1.63 4.60 -7.71
N ASP A 78 -0.54 4.02 -7.21
CA ASP A 78 0.78 4.67 -7.18
C ASP A 78 1.18 5.22 -8.56
N PRO A 79 1.85 6.40 -8.61
CA PRO A 79 2.18 7.07 -9.87
C PRO A 79 3.09 6.25 -10.78
N GLU A 80 3.87 5.34 -10.22
CA GLU A 80 4.77 4.43 -10.96
C GLU A 80 4.00 3.44 -11.86
N LEU A 81 2.69 3.25 -11.61
CA LEU A 81 1.81 2.39 -12.42
C LEU A 81 1.21 3.10 -13.66
N LYS A 82 1.55 4.37 -13.90
CA LYS A 82 0.97 5.19 -14.95
C LYS A 82 1.03 4.56 -16.35
N GLU A 83 2.17 3.99 -16.71
CA GLU A 83 2.39 3.43 -18.06
C GLU A 83 1.79 2.01 -18.20
N THR A 84 1.51 1.33 -17.09
CA THR A 84 1.22 -0.11 -17.10
C THR A 84 -0.22 -0.45 -16.73
N LEU A 85 -0.86 0.30 -15.82
CA LEU A 85 -2.14 -0.10 -15.26
C LEU A 85 -3.28 -0.08 -16.30
N GLN A 86 -3.36 0.98 -17.12
CA GLN A 86 -4.37 1.09 -18.17
C GLN A 86 -4.23 -0.04 -19.20
N SER A 87 -3.04 -0.21 -19.78
CA SER A 87 -2.77 -1.27 -20.75
C SER A 87 -2.95 -2.68 -20.16
N ARG A 88 -2.70 -2.86 -18.85
CA ARG A 88 -2.99 -4.11 -18.14
C ARG A 88 -4.49 -4.41 -18.12
N LEU A 89 -5.35 -3.44 -17.89
CA LEU A 89 -6.80 -3.62 -17.93
C LEU A 89 -7.30 -3.82 -19.36
N GLU A 90 -6.90 -2.97 -20.30
CA GLU A 90 -7.34 -3.02 -21.70
C GLU A 90 -7.03 -4.36 -22.38
N ARG A 91 -5.90 -5.00 -22.03
CA ARG A 91 -5.54 -6.32 -22.55
C ARG A 91 -6.60 -7.40 -22.34
N TYR A 92 -7.43 -7.28 -21.30
CA TYR A 92 -8.47 -8.26 -20.96
C TYR A 92 -9.86 -7.87 -21.47
N ILE A 93 -10.00 -6.74 -22.15
CA ILE A 93 -11.24 -6.34 -22.80
C ILE A 93 -11.28 -7.00 -24.18
N ILE A 94 -12.07 -8.09 -24.31
CA ILE A 94 -12.18 -8.85 -25.57
C ILE A 94 -13.53 -8.58 -26.24
N ALA A 95 -14.62 -8.79 -25.51
CA ALA A 95 -15.99 -8.64 -26.01
C ALA A 95 -16.88 -7.90 -24.99
N ASP A 96 -16.29 -7.36 -23.94
CA ASP A 96 -16.98 -6.62 -22.89
C ASP A 96 -17.28 -5.19 -23.35
N ASP A 97 -18.47 -4.68 -23.04
CA ASP A 97 -18.81 -3.27 -23.15
C ASP A 97 -18.15 -2.52 -21.96
N VAL A 98 -16.86 -2.24 -22.10
CA VAL A 98 -16.03 -1.58 -21.08
C VAL A 98 -15.07 -0.62 -21.74
N SER A 99 -14.93 0.56 -21.17
CA SER A 99 -13.89 1.54 -21.50
C SER A 99 -13.02 1.85 -20.28
N VAL A 100 -11.73 2.04 -20.51
CA VAL A 100 -10.74 2.46 -19.49
C VAL A 100 -10.10 3.75 -19.95
N GLU A 101 -10.16 4.78 -19.13
CA GLU A 101 -9.72 6.14 -19.46
C GLU A 101 -8.83 6.69 -18.35
N ASP A 102 -7.67 7.27 -18.70
CA ASP A 102 -6.83 8.03 -17.75
C ASP A 102 -7.49 9.40 -17.49
N VAL A 103 -7.97 9.56 -16.26
CA VAL A 103 -8.59 10.80 -15.76
C VAL A 103 -7.73 11.47 -14.67
N SER A 104 -6.44 11.15 -14.62
CA SER A 104 -5.53 11.66 -13.58
C SER A 104 -5.45 13.18 -13.54
N LYS A 105 -5.59 13.84 -14.69
CA LYS A 105 -5.57 15.29 -14.78
C LYS A 105 -6.88 15.98 -14.35
N LEU A 106 -7.97 15.23 -14.20
CA LEU A 106 -9.27 15.78 -13.83
C LEU A 106 -9.46 15.85 -12.32
N TRP A 107 -8.77 15.01 -11.55
CA TRP A 107 -9.01 14.84 -10.12
C TRP A 107 -7.77 14.99 -9.28
N SER A 108 -7.91 15.66 -8.14
CA SER A 108 -6.96 15.64 -7.03
C SER A 108 -7.55 14.85 -5.87
N ILE A 109 -6.69 14.19 -5.10
CA ILE A 109 -7.08 13.35 -3.96
C ILE A 109 -6.27 13.78 -2.75
N PHE A 110 -6.95 14.00 -1.63
CA PHE A 110 -6.33 14.16 -0.33
C PHE A 110 -6.82 13.06 0.60
N HIS A 111 -5.93 12.46 1.38
CA HIS A 111 -6.31 11.50 2.41
C HIS A 111 -6.17 12.13 3.79
N LEU A 112 -7.28 12.27 4.50
CA LEU A 112 -7.33 12.76 5.88
C LEU A 112 -7.43 11.57 6.84
N ILE A 113 -6.48 11.43 7.75
CA ILE A 113 -6.48 10.41 8.78
C ILE A 113 -7.38 10.88 9.93
N GLY A 114 -8.34 10.05 10.34
CA GLY A 114 -9.26 10.36 11.42
C GLY A 114 -10.60 9.64 11.30
N LYS A 115 -11.34 9.62 12.40
CA LYS A 115 -12.61 8.88 12.50
C LYS A 115 -13.81 9.62 11.93
N THR A 116 -13.74 10.95 11.86
CA THR A 116 -14.87 11.80 11.47
C THR A 116 -14.70 12.28 10.04
N ALA A 117 -15.77 12.16 9.24
CA ALA A 117 -15.80 12.68 7.88
C ALA A 117 -15.65 14.20 7.90
N PRO A 118 -14.73 14.77 7.08
CA PRO A 118 -14.60 16.22 6.99
C PRO A 118 -15.81 16.84 6.28
N ALA A 119 -16.23 18.02 6.72
CA ALA A 119 -17.14 18.85 5.96
C ALA A 119 -16.37 19.50 4.81
N SER A 120 -16.56 19.01 3.59
CA SER A 120 -15.83 19.48 2.39
C SER A 120 -16.82 19.79 1.27
N PRO A 121 -17.42 20.99 1.26
CA PRO A 121 -18.46 21.35 0.31
C PRO A 121 -17.98 21.41 -1.16
N ASP A 122 -16.67 21.61 -1.36
CA ASP A 122 -16.05 21.63 -2.70
C ASP A 122 -15.63 20.21 -3.17
N ALA A 123 -15.74 19.20 -2.30
CA ALA A 123 -15.41 17.84 -2.67
C ALA A 123 -16.48 17.20 -3.54
N ARG A 124 -16.06 16.49 -4.57
CA ARG A 124 -16.96 15.64 -5.39
C ARG A 124 -17.36 14.39 -4.64
N TRP A 125 -16.40 13.77 -3.97
CA TRP A 125 -16.61 12.62 -3.09
C TRP A 125 -15.79 12.77 -1.83
N VAL A 126 -16.36 12.37 -0.69
CA VAL A 126 -15.70 12.12 0.58
C VAL A 126 -16.02 10.68 0.94
N VAL A 127 -15.04 9.81 0.81
CA VAL A 127 -15.22 8.36 0.97
C VAL A 127 -14.35 7.83 2.10
N SER A 128 -14.88 6.93 2.92
CA SER A 128 -14.08 6.29 3.93
C SER A 128 -13.00 5.41 3.29
N ALA A 129 -11.79 5.48 3.81
CA ALA A 129 -10.62 4.77 3.31
C ALA A 129 -9.65 4.42 4.44
N ARG A 130 -8.82 3.39 4.24
CA ARG A 130 -7.79 2.96 5.20
C ARG A 130 -6.43 2.87 4.52
N ARG A 131 -5.85 4.03 4.18
CA ARG A 131 -4.60 4.04 3.43
C ARG A 131 -3.36 3.79 4.28
N PHE A 132 -3.40 4.19 5.57
CA PHE A 132 -2.30 4.02 6.53
C PHE A 132 -2.70 3.07 7.67
N ALA A 133 -3.38 1.95 7.34
CA ALA A 133 -3.94 0.98 8.29
C ALA A 133 -4.90 1.60 9.34
N ARG A 134 -5.21 2.88 9.24
CA ARG A 134 -6.06 3.66 10.14
C ARG A 134 -7.34 4.13 9.45
N PRO A 135 -8.43 4.35 10.18
CA PRO A 135 -9.61 5.01 9.63
C PRO A 135 -9.25 6.37 9.05
N GLY A 136 -9.79 6.69 7.90
CA GLY A 136 -9.55 7.96 7.24
C GLY A 136 -10.53 8.20 6.11
N TRP A 137 -10.34 9.29 5.40
CA TRP A 137 -11.25 9.79 4.37
C TRP A 137 -10.48 10.25 3.14
N ASP A 138 -10.81 9.70 1.99
CA ASP A 138 -10.33 10.21 0.72
C ASP A 138 -11.26 11.32 0.24
N ILE A 139 -10.71 12.49 0.02
CA ILE A 139 -11.40 13.70 -0.43
C ILE A 139 -11.01 13.90 -1.89
N TRP A 140 -11.95 13.65 -2.80
CA TRP A 140 -11.77 13.82 -4.22
C TRP A 140 -12.32 15.17 -4.65
N VAL A 141 -11.50 15.96 -5.31
CA VAL A 141 -11.88 17.28 -5.84
C VAL A 141 -11.52 17.41 -7.32
N ASP A 142 -12.22 18.28 -8.03
CA ASP A 142 -11.76 18.71 -9.35
C ASP A 142 -10.33 19.27 -9.24
N ALA A 143 -9.45 18.91 -10.18
CA ALA A 143 -8.06 19.35 -10.17
C ALA A 143 -7.90 20.89 -10.14
N LEU A 144 -8.88 21.62 -10.69
CA LEU A 144 -8.91 23.09 -10.62
C LEU A 144 -9.12 23.63 -9.21
N HIS A 145 -9.70 22.84 -8.31
CA HIS A 145 -9.94 23.21 -6.91
C HIS A 145 -8.88 22.69 -5.93
N ARG A 146 -7.80 22.07 -6.43
CA ARG A 146 -6.74 21.47 -5.61
C ARG A 146 -6.16 22.44 -4.58
N GLU A 147 -5.72 23.63 -5.03
CA GLU A 147 -5.10 24.61 -4.14
C GLU A 147 -6.07 25.12 -3.06
N LYS A 148 -7.34 25.38 -3.45
CA LYS A 148 -8.38 25.76 -2.49
C LYS A 148 -8.61 24.69 -1.44
N MET A 149 -8.64 23.42 -1.84
CA MET A 149 -8.81 22.31 -0.89
C MET A 149 -7.60 22.17 0.02
N LEU A 150 -6.39 22.33 -0.50
CA LEU A 150 -5.16 22.33 0.29
C LEU A 150 -5.20 23.40 1.39
N GLU A 151 -5.61 24.63 1.06
CA GLU A 151 -5.80 25.71 2.01
C GLU A 151 -6.85 25.39 3.08
N GLN A 152 -8.01 24.86 2.65
CA GLN A 152 -9.10 24.47 3.57
C GLN A 152 -8.66 23.39 4.56
N LEU A 153 -7.96 22.36 4.10
CA LEU A 153 -7.46 21.28 4.96
C LEU A 153 -6.38 21.81 5.91
N SER A 154 -5.47 22.65 5.43
CA SER A 154 -4.40 23.23 6.25
C SER A 154 -4.88 24.17 7.35
N ALA A 155 -6.11 24.71 7.24
CA ALA A 155 -6.69 25.55 8.29
C ALA A 155 -7.12 24.75 9.54
N GLY A 156 -7.35 23.44 9.43
CA GLY A 156 -7.84 22.61 10.54
C GLY A 156 -7.11 21.27 10.73
N SER A 157 -6.12 20.97 9.89
CA SER A 157 -5.40 19.69 9.87
C SER A 157 -3.92 19.91 9.57
N SER A 158 -3.08 18.96 9.98
CA SER A 158 -1.64 19.02 9.74
C SER A 158 -1.29 18.40 8.37
N PHE A 159 -0.58 19.15 7.55
CA PHE A 159 -0.07 18.62 6.28
C PHE A 159 1.12 17.68 6.52
N CYS A 160 1.03 16.48 5.99
CA CYS A 160 2.09 15.50 5.98
C CYS A 160 2.70 15.47 4.57
N ASP A 161 3.89 16.00 4.43
CA ASP A 161 4.62 15.99 3.18
C ASP A 161 5.09 14.59 2.78
N SER A 162 5.79 14.47 1.66
CA SER A 162 6.25 13.17 1.16
C SER A 162 7.18 12.43 2.11
N ASN A 163 8.04 13.15 2.85
CA ASN A 163 8.94 12.53 3.83
C ASN A 163 8.17 12.05 5.06
N CYS A 164 7.25 12.86 5.56
CA CYS A 164 6.34 12.48 6.63
C CYS A 164 5.50 11.25 6.23
N ALA A 165 4.92 11.25 5.04
CA ALA A 165 4.13 10.13 4.53
C ALA A 165 4.96 8.84 4.38
N GLU A 166 6.22 8.96 3.98
CA GLU A 166 7.14 7.82 3.89
C GLU A 166 7.44 7.23 5.28
N VAL A 167 7.74 8.06 6.27
CA VAL A 167 7.92 7.61 7.66
C VAL A 167 6.66 6.94 8.18
N LEU A 168 5.51 7.60 8.00
CA LEU A 168 4.22 7.11 8.48
C LEU A 168 3.87 5.73 7.89
N ARG A 169 4.02 5.53 6.56
CA ARG A 169 3.73 4.24 5.95
C ARG A 169 4.66 3.12 6.45
N ILE A 170 5.95 3.44 6.69
CA ILE A 170 6.90 2.47 7.24
C ILE A 170 6.50 2.10 8.66
N GLU A 171 6.19 3.06 9.52
CA GLU A 171 5.72 2.82 10.89
C GLU A 171 4.46 1.96 10.94
N GLU A 172 3.52 2.18 10.01
CA GLU A 172 2.28 1.42 9.90
C GLU A 172 2.41 0.12 9.09
N GLY A 173 3.61 -0.15 8.53
CA GLY A 173 3.88 -1.38 7.76
C GLY A 173 3.20 -1.44 6.40
N ILE A 174 2.91 -0.30 5.79
CA ILE A 174 2.21 -0.19 4.51
C ILE A 174 3.18 -0.34 3.35
N PRO A 175 3.01 -1.36 2.50
CA PRO A 175 3.85 -1.55 1.32
C PRO A 175 3.49 -0.56 0.21
N ARG A 176 4.49 -0.13 -0.58
CA ARG A 176 4.37 0.77 -1.71
C ARG A 176 4.92 0.17 -2.99
N TRP A 177 4.39 0.59 -4.15
CA TRP A 177 4.87 0.14 -5.45
C TRP A 177 6.33 0.54 -5.67
N GLU A 178 7.08 -0.31 -6.39
CA GLU A 178 8.54 -0.22 -6.62
C GLU A 178 9.43 -0.30 -5.37
N ARG A 179 8.82 -0.47 -4.19
CA ARG A 179 9.55 -0.76 -2.94
C ARG A 179 9.27 -2.19 -2.48
N GLU A 180 8.13 -2.40 -1.86
CA GLU A 180 7.67 -3.71 -1.41
C GLU A 180 6.80 -4.41 -2.46
N LEU A 181 6.06 -3.64 -3.27
CA LEU A 181 5.17 -4.17 -4.30
C LEU A 181 5.85 -4.14 -5.66
N THR A 182 6.08 -5.31 -6.21
CA THR A 182 6.68 -5.52 -7.54
C THR A 182 6.03 -6.71 -8.23
N ASN A 183 6.34 -6.89 -9.52
CA ASN A 183 5.87 -8.03 -10.31
C ASN A 183 6.46 -9.40 -9.85
N GLU A 184 7.28 -9.43 -8.81
CA GLU A 184 7.82 -10.66 -8.24
C GLU A 184 7.15 -11.06 -6.92
N ILE A 185 6.26 -10.23 -6.40
CA ILE A 185 5.63 -10.39 -5.10
C ILE A 185 4.20 -10.93 -5.27
N ILE A 186 3.83 -11.85 -4.40
CA ILE A 186 2.46 -12.32 -4.24
C ILE A 186 1.82 -11.52 -3.10
N PRO A 187 0.58 -11.02 -3.21
CA PRO A 187 -0.04 -10.14 -2.20
C PRO A 187 0.07 -10.64 -0.75
N ILE A 188 -0.09 -11.94 -0.55
CA ILE A 188 -0.01 -12.59 0.77
C ILE A 188 1.38 -12.43 1.39
N GLU A 189 2.45 -12.37 0.60
CA GLU A 189 3.81 -12.13 1.09
C GLU A 189 4.00 -10.70 1.60
N ALA A 190 3.26 -9.74 1.03
CA ALA A 190 3.30 -8.32 1.37
C ALA A 190 2.24 -7.89 2.41
N ASN A 191 1.63 -8.85 3.13
CA ASN A 191 0.58 -8.62 4.14
C ASN A 191 -0.71 -7.97 3.59
N LEU A 192 -0.99 -8.07 2.28
CA LEU A 192 -2.20 -7.50 1.65
C LEU A 192 -3.42 -8.44 1.71
N GLU A 193 -3.30 -9.59 2.39
CA GLU A 193 -4.36 -10.59 2.41
C GLU A 193 -5.67 -10.07 2.99
N GLU A 194 -5.62 -9.47 4.17
CA GLU A 194 -6.82 -9.03 4.89
C GLU A 194 -7.48 -7.80 4.26
N SER A 195 -6.69 -6.91 3.66
CA SER A 195 -7.19 -5.63 3.13
C SER A 195 -7.62 -5.69 1.68
N CYS A 196 -7.04 -6.62 0.88
CA CYS A 196 -7.15 -6.59 -0.56
C CYS A 196 -7.75 -7.86 -1.18
N ILE A 197 -7.92 -8.96 -0.42
CA ILE A 197 -8.38 -10.24 -0.98
C ILE A 197 -9.70 -10.66 -0.36
N ASP A 198 -10.67 -10.94 -1.23
CA ASP A 198 -11.95 -11.52 -0.83
C ASP A 198 -12.01 -12.97 -1.33
N TYR A 199 -12.14 -13.90 -0.40
CA TYR A 199 -12.18 -15.33 -0.71
C TYR A 199 -13.59 -15.83 -1.07
N ASP A 200 -14.63 -15.06 -0.75
CA ASP A 200 -16.03 -15.42 -0.97
C ASP A 200 -16.59 -14.87 -2.30
N LYS A 201 -15.75 -14.23 -3.10
CA LYS A 201 -16.12 -13.71 -4.41
C LYS A 201 -15.92 -14.73 -5.53
N GLY A 202 -16.45 -14.42 -6.72
CA GLY A 202 -16.25 -15.21 -7.95
C GLY A 202 -14.79 -15.20 -8.45
N CYS A 203 -14.55 -15.93 -9.54
CA CYS A 203 -13.21 -16.10 -10.10
C CYS A 203 -12.57 -14.78 -10.55
N TYR A 204 -11.25 -14.70 -10.39
CA TYR A 204 -10.40 -13.59 -10.86
C TYR A 204 -9.04 -14.12 -11.32
N VAL A 205 -8.31 -13.30 -12.08
CA VAL A 205 -6.98 -13.66 -12.59
C VAL A 205 -6.02 -13.95 -11.44
N GLY A 206 -5.36 -15.12 -11.46
CA GLY A 206 -4.37 -15.52 -10.44
C GLY A 206 -4.94 -16.16 -9.18
N GLN A 207 -6.26 -16.30 -9.05
CA GLN A 207 -6.94 -16.83 -7.86
C GLN A 207 -6.44 -18.23 -7.42
N GLU A 208 -6.10 -19.10 -8.35
CA GLU A 208 -5.66 -20.48 -8.02
C GLU A 208 -4.43 -20.49 -7.11
N VAL A 209 -3.45 -19.64 -7.42
CA VAL A 209 -2.21 -19.51 -6.62
C VAL A 209 -2.52 -18.94 -5.24
N ILE A 210 -3.35 -17.92 -5.18
CA ILE A 210 -3.77 -17.27 -3.92
C ILE A 210 -4.49 -18.29 -3.02
N SER A 211 -5.48 -19.02 -3.57
CA SER A 211 -6.24 -20.03 -2.82
C SER A 211 -5.34 -21.16 -2.32
N ARG A 212 -4.40 -21.63 -3.15
CA ARG A 212 -3.43 -22.67 -2.77
C ARG A 212 -2.53 -22.21 -1.61
N MET A 213 -2.03 -20.98 -1.67
CA MET A 213 -1.21 -20.40 -0.58
C MET A 213 -2.02 -20.26 0.71
N LYS A 214 -3.28 -19.85 0.62
CA LYS A 214 -4.19 -19.77 1.77
C LYS A 214 -4.37 -21.14 2.43
N MET A 215 -4.67 -22.18 1.64
CA MET A 215 -4.90 -23.53 2.13
C MET A 215 -3.64 -24.17 2.74
N SER A 216 -2.47 -23.95 2.12
CA SER A 216 -1.21 -24.52 2.62
C SER A 216 -0.64 -23.79 3.82
N GLY A 217 -1.02 -22.52 4.03
CA GLY A 217 -0.42 -21.63 5.04
C GLY A 217 1.07 -21.34 4.80
N GLN A 218 1.62 -21.76 3.65
CA GLN A 218 3.06 -21.66 3.39
C GLN A 218 3.40 -20.43 2.55
N ARG A 219 4.23 -19.56 3.13
CA ARG A 219 4.83 -18.39 2.46
C ARG A 219 6.35 -18.58 2.47
N ASN A 220 7.00 -18.37 1.32
CA ASN A 220 8.45 -18.48 1.22
C ASN A 220 9.16 -17.31 1.92
N LYS A 221 8.52 -16.15 1.94
CA LYS A 221 8.96 -14.91 2.58
C LYS A 221 7.75 -14.14 3.07
N LYS A 222 7.97 -13.20 3.98
CA LYS A 222 6.94 -12.28 4.51
C LYS A 222 7.53 -10.90 4.68
N LEU A 223 6.75 -9.87 4.40
CA LEU A 223 7.09 -8.50 4.77
C LEU A 223 7.03 -8.36 6.29
N CYS A 224 8.15 -7.96 6.88
CA CYS A 224 8.35 -7.80 8.33
C CYS A 224 8.87 -6.41 8.64
N GLY A 225 8.64 -5.96 9.86
CA GLY A 225 9.37 -4.87 10.47
C GLY A 225 10.78 -5.30 10.88
N LEU A 226 11.71 -4.39 10.83
CA LEU A 226 13.09 -4.56 11.28
C LEU A 226 13.47 -3.34 12.11
N ILE A 227 14.10 -3.59 13.25
CA ILE A 227 14.56 -2.55 14.19
C ILE A 227 16.06 -2.65 14.32
N SER A 228 16.81 -1.57 14.08
CA SER A 228 18.23 -1.50 14.40
C SER A 228 18.43 -1.51 15.92
N THR A 229 19.25 -2.42 16.43
CA THR A 229 19.54 -2.52 17.87
C THR A 229 20.65 -1.57 18.31
N GLU A 230 21.39 -0.97 17.37
CA GLU A 230 22.56 -0.13 17.60
C GLU A 230 22.31 1.34 17.26
N HIS A 231 21.06 1.73 16.99
CA HIS A 231 20.67 3.07 16.50
C HIS A 231 21.41 3.50 15.23
N THR A 232 21.92 2.53 14.47
CA THR A 232 22.60 2.77 13.19
C THR A 232 21.57 2.75 12.07
N SER A 233 21.67 3.74 11.17
CA SER A 233 20.73 3.92 10.06
C SER A 233 20.75 2.74 9.10
N LEU A 234 19.56 2.24 8.78
CA LEU A 234 19.34 1.20 7.80
C LEU A 234 19.11 1.82 6.42
N THR A 235 19.47 1.10 5.36
CA THR A 235 19.25 1.55 3.98
C THR A 235 18.57 0.49 3.13
N PRO A 236 17.69 0.89 2.19
CA PRO A 236 17.12 -0.04 1.21
C PRO A 236 18.21 -0.75 0.41
N GLY A 237 17.97 -2.04 0.11
CA GLY A 237 18.91 -2.89 -0.61
C GLY A 237 19.89 -3.67 0.27
N MET A 238 20.01 -3.34 1.56
CA MET A 238 20.80 -4.17 2.49
C MET A 238 20.26 -5.58 2.52
N ARG A 239 21.16 -6.57 2.51
CA ARG A 239 20.85 -8.00 2.67
C ARG A 239 20.73 -8.33 4.15
N LEU A 240 19.81 -9.24 4.47
CA LEU A 240 19.64 -9.79 5.81
C LEU A 240 20.32 -11.15 5.88
N LEU A 241 21.21 -11.33 6.83
CA LEU A 241 21.98 -12.55 7.04
C LEU A 241 21.60 -13.19 8.38
N ALA A 242 21.58 -14.51 8.42
CA ALA A 242 21.25 -15.26 9.63
C ALA A 242 22.39 -15.17 10.67
N THR A 243 22.03 -15.20 11.96
CA THR A 243 22.97 -15.23 13.07
C THR A 243 22.89 -16.60 13.76
N PRO A 244 24.03 -17.29 14.03
CA PRO A 244 25.44 -16.90 13.80
C PRO A 244 25.96 -17.23 12.38
N ALA A 245 25.21 -17.99 11.55
CA ALA A 245 25.65 -18.45 10.24
C ALA A 245 25.43 -17.35 9.18
N LYS A 246 26.36 -16.38 9.09
CA LYS A 246 26.29 -15.21 8.21
C LYS A 246 26.38 -15.51 6.71
N ASP A 247 26.66 -16.73 6.32
CA ASP A 247 26.64 -17.22 4.95
C ASP A 247 25.22 -17.47 4.41
N LYS A 248 24.24 -17.57 5.32
CA LYS A 248 22.84 -17.83 4.96
C LYS A 248 22.03 -16.55 4.86
N GLU A 249 21.62 -16.22 3.64
CA GLU A 249 20.73 -15.09 3.38
C GLU A 249 19.34 -15.33 3.93
N ALA A 250 18.88 -14.43 4.80
CA ALA A 250 17.58 -14.43 5.45
C ALA A 250 16.56 -13.49 4.78
N GLY A 251 17.00 -12.57 3.91
CA GLY A 251 16.12 -11.62 3.26
C GLY A 251 16.81 -10.34 2.80
N TRP A 252 16.05 -9.26 2.66
CA TRP A 252 16.55 -7.94 2.28
C TRP A 252 15.64 -6.81 2.77
N ILE A 253 16.22 -5.62 2.94
CA ILE A 253 15.53 -4.38 3.31
C ILE A 253 15.00 -3.69 2.05
N THR A 254 13.74 -3.23 2.09
CA THR A 254 13.07 -2.54 0.98
C THR A 254 12.90 -1.06 1.23
N SER A 255 12.59 -0.67 2.48
CA SER A 255 12.43 0.71 2.93
C SER A 255 12.99 0.90 4.32
N ALA A 256 13.49 2.08 4.64
CA ALA A 256 14.03 2.38 5.97
C ALA A 256 13.86 3.87 6.30
N CYS A 257 13.70 4.18 7.59
CA CYS A 257 13.64 5.53 8.10
C CYS A 257 14.03 5.61 9.58
N HIS A 258 14.31 6.83 10.03
CA HIS A 258 14.30 7.14 11.47
C HIS A 258 12.86 7.44 11.89
N SER A 259 12.33 6.69 12.86
CA SER A 259 11.05 7.00 13.49
C SER A 259 11.28 7.85 14.74
N ALA A 260 10.89 9.11 14.68
CA ALA A 260 10.94 10.01 15.83
C ALA A 260 9.97 9.56 16.95
N ARG A 261 8.82 8.97 16.58
CA ARG A 261 7.81 8.45 17.52
C ARG A 261 8.34 7.28 18.34
N LEU A 262 9.16 6.43 17.74
CA LEU A 262 9.78 5.27 18.40
C LEU A 262 11.18 5.59 18.92
N SER A 263 11.79 6.70 18.50
CA SER A 263 13.21 7.02 18.73
C SER A 263 14.12 5.87 18.26
N LYS A 264 13.81 5.29 17.08
CA LYS A 264 14.51 4.11 16.53
C LYS A 264 14.71 4.23 15.02
N GLU A 265 15.78 3.59 14.55
CA GLU A 265 15.97 3.28 13.14
C GLU A 265 15.16 2.03 12.80
N ILE A 266 14.20 2.15 11.90
CA ILE A 266 13.28 1.07 11.50
C ILE A 266 13.31 0.85 9.99
N ALA A 267 12.93 -0.35 9.57
CA ALA A 267 12.86 -0.70 8.17
C ALA A 267 11.73 -1.69 7.88
N LEU A 268 11.27 -1.70 6.63
CA LEU A 268 10.49 -2.80 6.06
C LEU A 268 11.43 -3.69 5.26
N GLY A 269 11.19 -5.00 5.29
CA GLY A 269 11.98 -5.94 4.52
C GLY A 269 11.28 -7.28 4.34
N PHE A 270 11.61 -7.97 3.25
CA PHE A 270 11.17 -9.34 3.07
C PHE A 270 12.12 -10.29 3.81
N VAL A 271 11.55 -11.05 4.74
CA VAL A 271 12.30 -12.05 5.52
C VAL A 271 11.83 -13.45 5.12
N LYS A 272 12.80 -14.30 4.78
CA LYS A 272 12.56 -15.69 4.37
C LYS A 272 11.97 -16.52 5.51
N ARG A 273 11.20 -17.51 5.12
CA ARG A 273 10.62 -18.50 6.06
C ARG A 273 11.69 -19.12 6.96
N GLY A 274 11.40 -19.23 8.24
CA GLY A 274 12.30 -19.72 9.26
C GLY A 274 13.13 -18.63 9.95
N PHE A 275 13.11 -17.39 9.43
CA PHE A 275 13.77 -16.23 10.05
C PHE A 275 12.77 -15.09 10.36
N ASN A 276 11.53 -15.22 9.97
CA ASN A 276 10.51 -14.16 9.97
C ASN A 276 9.63 -14.12 11.24
N SER A 277 10.06 -14.78 12.30
CA SER A 277 9.39 -14.67 13.60
C SER A 277 9.85 -13.41 14.33
N PRO A 278 8.93 -12.66 14.98
CA PRO A 278 9.31 -11.52 15.83
C PRO A 278 10.34 -11.91 16.88
N GLY A 279 11.28 -11.01 17.16
CA GLY A 279 12.43 -11.26 18.06
C GLY A 279 13.61 -11.98 17.42
N THR A 280 13.51 -12.44 16.17
CA THR A 280 14.63 -13.06 15.45
C THR A 280 15.72 -12.01 15.18
N LYS A 281 16.95 -12.32 15.60
CA LYS A 281 18.12 -11.46 15.39
C LYS A 281 18.79 -11.81 14.06
N LEU A 282 19.02 -10.79 13.25
CA LEU A 282 19.66 -10.85 11.93
C LEU A 282 20.75 -9.79 11.84
N VAL A 283 21.55 -9.88 10.80
CA VAL A 283 22.56 -8.87 10.45
C VAL A 283 22.17 -8.25 9.11
N ALA A 284 22.03 -6.93 9.05
CA ALA A 284 21.90 -6.18 7.82
C ALA A 284 23.29 -5.76 7.32
N ALA A 285 23.60 -6.07 6.05
CA ALA A 285 24.87 -5.76 5.40
C ALA A 285 24.63 -5.14 4.01
N ALA A 286 25.41 -4.10 3.67
CA ALA A 286 25.30 -3.44 2.37
C ALA A 286 25.83 -4.33 1.22
N SER A 287 26.88 -5.11 1.50
CA SER A 287 27.46 -6.14 0.63
C SER A 287 28.14 -7.19 1.50
N PRO A 288 28.28 -8.44 1.02
CA PRO A 288 29.03 -9.48 1.77
C PRO A 288 30.48 -9.09 2.09
N ASP A 289 31.06 -8.18 1.28
CA ASP A 289 32.48 -7.78 1.38
C ASP A 289 32.68 -6.37 1.98
N GLN A 290 31.62 -5.66 2.36
CA GLN A 290 31.73 -4.33 2.98
C GLN A 290 31.66 -4.40 4.50
N ALA A 291 32.63 -3.76 5.15
CA ALA A 291 32.63 -3.52 6.59
C ALA A 291 31.45 -2.58 6.95
N GLY A 292 30.58 -3.03 7.85
CA GLY A 292 29.42 -2.26 8.30
C GLY A 292 28.20 -3.15 8.47
N GLU A 293 28.33 -4.15 9.34
CA GLU A 293 27.21 -5.00 9.77
C GLU A 293 26.39 -4.27 10.82
N ILE A 294 25.07 -4.26 10.65
CA ILE A 294 24.13 -3.66 11.60
C ILE A 294 23.27 -4.77 12.18
N GLN A 295 23.24 -4.87 13.51
CA GLN A 295 22.37 -5.81 14.19
C GLN A 295 20.92 -5.33 14.08
N VAL A 296 20.03 -6.20 13.63
CA VAL A 296 18.60 -5.92 13.51
C VAL A 296 17.77 -7.03 14.15
N GLU A 297 16.62 -6.65 14.64
CA GLU A 297 15.63 -7.57 15.19
C GLU A 297 14.35 -7.50 14.35
N VAL A 298 13.79 -8.65 14.02
CA VAL A 298 12.49 -8.75 13.32
C VAL A 298 11.38 -8.35 14.27
N ALA A 299 10.51 -7.46 13.80
CA ALA A 299 9.34 -6.96 14.53
C ALA A 299 8.04 -7.26 13.78
N ASP A 300 6.94 -7.30 14.51
CA ASP A 300 5.60 -7.28 13.93
C ASP A 300 5.28 -5.93 13.31
N LEU A 301 4.31 -5.94 12.40
CA LEU A 301 3.76 -4.74 11.78
C LEU A 301 2.26 -4.62 12.15
N PRO A 302 1.76 -3.41 12.43
CA PRO A 302 2.51 -2.15 12.47
C PRO A 302 3.50 -2.06 13.63
N PHE A 303 4.50 -1.17 13.56
CA PHE A 303 5.42 -0.95 14.69
C PHE A 303 4.76 -0.27 15.88
N ILE A 304 3.65 0.43 15.66
CA ILE A 304 2.90 1.20 16.67
C ILE A 304 1.48 0.65 16.73
N HIS A 305 1.11 0.11 17.86
CA HIS A 305 -0.19 -0.51 18.14
C HIS A 305 -1.16 0.45 18.81
#